data_6fe2f9e04bf19d8b267eac9bbe9165b3
#
_entry.id   6fe2f9e04bf19d8b267eac9bbe9165b3
#
_cell.length_a   1.000
_cell.length_b   1.000
_cell.length_c   1.000
_cell.angle_alpha   90.00
_cell.angle_beta   90.00
_cell.angle_gamma   90.00
#
_symmetry.space_group_name_H-M   'P 1'
#
loop_
_entity.id
_entity.type
_entity.pdbx_description
1 polymer ?
#
loop_
_entity_poly.entity_id
_entity_poly.type
_entity_poly.pdbx_seq_one_letter_code
_entity_poly.pdbx_strand_id
1 'polypeptide(L)'
;MAVPKLTKLEMQVMEALWSSGPASVREIQESFPAKDRPAYTTVQTLVYRLEVKKAIRRVKKIGNAHIFEAAVSRAGAQRRLIDELLSFFGGNSQPVMARLIETGQLTLDDVKEAELLLRELEKKDGRDR
;
A
#
# COMPACT_ATOMS: atom_id res chain seq x y z
N MET A 1 -10.42 2.83 -12.14
CA MET A 1 -9.07 3.22 -12.56
C MET A 1 -8.02 2.32 -11.94
N ALA A 2 -7.01 2.00 -12.71
CA ALA A 2 -5.92 1.18 -12.19
C ALA A 2 -5.13 1.96 -11.13
N VAL A 3 -4.81 1.29 -10.02
CA VAL A 3 -3.97 1.87 -8.98
C VAL A 3 -2.53 1.93 -9.51
N PRO A 4 -1.86 3.09 -9.40
CA PRO A 4 -0.49 3.19 -9.91
C PRO A 4 0.50 2.38 -9.09
N LYS A 5 1.63 2.07 -9.71
CA LYS A 5 2.76 1.43 -9.04
C LYS A 5 3.39 2.44 -8.07
N LEU A 6 3.58 2.02 -6.83
CA LEU A 6 4.15 2.86 -5.78
C LEU A 6 5.47 2.28 -5.27
N THR A 7 6.44 3.17 -5.02
CA THR A 7 7.70 2.79 -4.40
C THR A 7 7.50 2.62 -2.89
N LYS A 8 8.51 2.09 -2.21
CA LYS A 8 8.47 1.90 -0.76
C LYS A 8 8.23 3.22 -0.02
N LEU A 9 8.96 4.28 -0.38
CA LEU A 9 8.79 5.59 0.26
C LEU A 9 7.43 6.21 -0.06
N GLU A 10 6.96 6.03 -1.30
CA GLU A 10 5.62 6.48 -1.68
C GLU A 10 4.54 5.76 -0.87
N MET A 11 4.71 4.45 -0.63
CA MET A 11 3.78 3.69 0.23
C MET A 11 3.78 4.22 1.65
N GLN A 12 4.93 4.64 2.18
CA GLN A 12 5.01 5.22 3.51
C GLN A 12 4.27 6.55 3.61
N VAL A 13 4.36 7.38 2.56
CA VAL A 13 3.58 8.62 2.48
C VAL A 13 2.08 8.30 2.47
N MET A 14 1.68 7.35 1.63
CA MET A 14 0.28 6.92 1.56
C MET A 14 -0.21 6.40 2.91
N GLU A 15 0.63 5.62 3.61
CA GLU A 15 0.26 5.07 4.91
C GLU A 15 -0.07 6.17 5.92
N ALA A 16 0.69 7.28 5.89
CA ALA A 16 0.41 8.43 6.73
C ALA A 16 -0.98 9.00 6.45
N LEU A 17 -1.34 9.12 5.16
CA LEU A 17 -2.64 9.65 4.76
C LEU A 17 -3.79 8.69 5.09
N TRP A 18 -3.58 7.38 4.91
CA TRP A 18 -4.62 6.40 5.25
C TRP A 18 -4.85 6.31 6.76
N SER A 19 -3.78 6.43 7.55
CA SER A 19 -3.86 6.27 9.00
C SER A 19 -4.35 7.53 9.71
N SER A 20 -3.90 8.71 9.27
CA SER A 20 -4.14 9.98 9.96
C SER A 20 -5.09 10.92 9.22
N GLY A 21 -5.48 10.57 7.98
CA GLY A 21 -6.33 11.42 7.17
C GLY A 21 -5.58 12.52 6.44
N PRO A 22 -6.30 13.48 5.85
CA PRO A 22 -5.69 14.55 5.07
C PRO A 22 -4.61 15.30 5.83
N ALA A 23 -3.52 15.64 5.16
CA ALA A 23 -2.35 16.24 5.81
C ALA A 23 -1.54 17.11 4.85
N SER A 24 -0.79 18.04 5.43
CA SER A 24 0.21 18.84 4.71
C SER A 24 1.49 18.03 4.52
N VAL A 25 2.40 18.53 3.66
CA VAL A 25 3.72 17.91 3.47
C VAL A 25 4.48 17.81 4.81
N ARG A 26 4.43 18.86 5.63
CA ARG A 26 5.11 18.86 6.93
C ARG A 26 4.55 17.80 7.86
N GLU A 27 3.23 17.69 7.93
CA GLU A 27 2.58 16.66 8.76
C GLU A 27 2.93 15.26 8.29
N ILE A 28 2.99 15.05 6.98
CA ILE A 28 3.42 13.77 6.41
C ILE A 28 4.87 13.48 6.81
N GLN A 29 5.77 14.47 6.66
CA GLN A 29 7.16 14.33 7.09
C GLN A 29 7.26 13.93 8.56
N GLU A 30 6.52 14.61 9.41
CA GLU A 30 6.54 14.37 10.86
C GLU A 30 5.99 12.99 11.24
N SER A 31 5.21 12.35 10.36
CA SER A 31 4.70 11.00 10.59
C SER A 31 5.78 9.91 10.45
N PHE A 32 6.89 10.22 9.76
CA PHE A 32 7.99 9.28 9.66
C PHE A 32 8.73 9.18 11.00
N PRO A 33 9.24 7.99 11.36
CA PRO A 33 10.04 7.86 12.58
C PRO A 33 11.22 8.83 12.56
N ALA A 34 11.49 9.49 13.69
CA ALA A 34 12.54 10.51 13.78
C ALA A 34 13.90 10.01 13.31
N LYS A 35 14.21 8.73 13.55
CA LYS A 35 15.48 8.12 13.19
C LYS A 35 15.72 8.06 11.68
N ASP A 36 14.68 7.77 10.91
CA ASP A 36 14.77 7.56 9.46
C ASP A 36 13.97 8.60 8.68
N ARG A 37 13.70 9.74 9.30
CA ARG A 37 12.84 10.77 8.71
C ARG A 37 13.50 11.40 7.49
N PRO A 38 12.87 11.35 6.31
CA PRO A 38 13.38 12.04 5.11
C PRO A 38 13.35 13.56 5.30
N ALA A 39 14.18 14.27 4.54
CA ALA A 39 14.16 15.71 4.49
C ALA A 39 12.81 16.21 3.95
N TYR A 40 12.43 17.42 4.33
CA TYR A 40 11.18 18.04 3.86
C TYR A 40 11.09 18.05 2.33
N THR A 41 12.17 18.41 1.64
CA THR A 41 12.21 18.48 0.17
C THR A 41 12.02 17.10 -0.45
N THR A 42 12.52 16.04 0.20
CA THR A 42 12.31 14.67 -0.26
C THR A 42 10.84 14.30 -0.18
N VAL A 43 10.20 14.58 0.96
CA VAL A 43 8.78 14.31 1.15
C VAL A 43 7.94 15.12 0.16
N GLN A 44 8.29 16.38 -0.06
CA GLN A 44 7.61 17.23 -1.03
C GLN A 44 7.66 16.64 -2.44
N THR A 45 8.83 16.13 -2.85
CA THR A 45 8.98 15.48 -4.14
C THR A 45 8.12 14.22 -4.25
N LEU A 46 8.09 13.41 -3.18
CA LEU A 46 7.26 12.20 -3.13
C LEU A 46 5.77 12.54 -3.27
N VAL A 47 5.32 13.58 -2.55
CA VAL A 47 3.94 14.03 -2.60
C VAL A 47 3.56 14.50 -4.00
N TYR A 48 4.42 15.27 -4.65
CA TYR A 48 4.16 15.76 -6.00
C TYR A 48 4.14 14.62 -7.03
N ARG A 49 4.99 13.61 -6.86
CA ARG A 49 4.95 12.41 -7.70
C ARG A 49 3.65 11.65 -7.54
N LEU A 50 3.20 11.50 -6.31
CA LEU A 50 1.94 10.82 -6.01
C LEU A 50 0.75 11.58 -6.58
N GLU A 51 0.82 12.92 -6.58
CA GLU A 51 -0.20 13.75 -7.20
C GLU A 51 -0.25 13.52 -8.72
N VAL A 52 0.91 13.48 -9.36
CA VAL A 52 1.03 13.19 -10.80
C VAL A 52 0.49 11.81 -11.12
N LYS A 53 0.78 10.82 -10.27
CA LYS A 53 0.27 9.44 -10.39
C LYS A 53 -1.23 9.35 -10.08
N LYS A 54 -1.84 10.42 -9.59
CA LYS A 54 -3.25 10.45 -9.17
C LYS A 54 -3.54 9.55 -7.98
N ALA A 55 -2.52 9.24 -7.18
CA ALA A 55 -2.68 8.49 -5.93
C ALA A 55 -3.12 9.38 -4.79
N ILE A 56 -2.83 10.68 -4.88
CA ILE A 56 -3.30 11.70 -3.92
C ILE A 56 -3.84 12.90 -4.68
N ARG A 57 -4.61 13.72 -3.97
CA ARG A 57 -5.14 14.98 -4.52
C ARG A 57 -5.12 16.08 -3.46
N ARG A 58 -5.08 17.31 -3.93
CA ARG A 58 -5.18 18.48 -3.07
C ARG A 58 -6.65 18.72 -2.75
N VAL A 59 -6.97 18.94 -1.48
CA VAL A 59 -8.36 19.16 -1.07
C VAL A 59 -8.63 20.58 -0.59
N LYS A 60 -7.63 21.23 0.01
CA LYS A 60 -7.75 22.61 0.48
C LYS A 60 -6.38 23.19 0.75
N LYS A 61 -6.36 24.48 1.12
CA LYS A 61 -5.15 25.18 1.51
C LYS A 61 -5.42 25.83 2.87
N ILE A 62 -4.52 25.63 3.81
CA ILE A 62 -4.56 26.25 5.13
C ILE A 62 -3.32 27.13 5.25
N GLY A 63 -3.51 28.46 5.30
CA GLY A 63 -2.40 29.39 5.19
C GLY A 63 -1.67 29.19 3.86
N ASN A 64 -0.37 28.91 3.90
CA ASN A 64 0.43 28.61 2.71
C ASN A 64 0.60 27.12 2.45
N ALA A 65 -0.03 26.27 3.27
CA ALA A 65 0.14 24.83 3.17
C ALA A 65 -1.03 24.18 2.41
N HIS A 66 -0.73 23.43 1.38
CA HIS A 66 -1.71 22.59 0.71
C HIS A 66 -1.95 21.33 1.56
N ILE A 67 -3.20 20.91 1.62
CA ILE A 67 -3.61 19.70 2.32
C ILE A 67 -3.94 18.65 1.26
N PHE A 68 -3.37 17.45 1.45
CA PHE A 68 -3.53 16.35 0.52
C PHE A 68 -4.31 15.21 1.17
N GLU A 69 -5.02 14.45 0.36
CA GLU A 69 -5.69 13.22 0.81
C GLU A 69 -5.42 12.08 -0.15
N ALA A 70 -5.56 10.84 0.34
CA ALA A 70 -5.42 9.66 -0.49
C ALA A 70 -6.56 9.60 -1.51
N ALA A 71 -6.24 9.36 -2.77
CA ALA A 71 -7.20 9.17 -3.85
C ALA A 71 -7.36 7.69 -4.21
N VAL A 72 -6.48 6.81 -3.68
CA VAL A 72 -6.56 5.36 -3.85
C VAL A 72 -6.67 4.70 -2.48
N SER A 73 -7.32 3.54 -2.42
CA SER A 73 -7.50 2.83 -1.16
C SER A 73 -6.23 2.07 -0.76
N ARG A 74 -6.07 1.85 0.56
CA ARG A 74 -4.99 1.02 1.09
C ARG A 74 -5.05 -0.38 0.47
N ALA A 75 -6.22 -1.00 0.46
CA ALA A 75 -6.40 -2.34 -0.09
C ALA A 75 -6.04 -2.40 -1.58
N GLY A 76 -6.45 -1.39 -2.35
CA GLY A 76 -6.11 -1.32 -3.78
C GLY A 76 -4.61 -1.20 -4.02
N ALA A 77 -3.93 -0.35 -3.25
CA ALA A 77 -2.48 -0.18 -3.33
C ALA A 77 -1.74 -1.46 -2.94
N GLN A 78 -2.20 -2.13 -1.88
CA GLN A 78 -1.61 -3.40 -1.43
C GLN A 78 -1.78 -4.49 -2.48
N ARG A 79 -2.97 -4.62 -3.08
CA ARG A 79 -3.21 -5.60 -4.15
C ARG A 79 -2.29 -5.35 -5.34
N ARG A 80 -2.13 -4.09 -5.73
CA ARG A 80 -1.24 -3.73 -6.85
C ARG A 80 0.20 -4.13 -6.56
N LEU A 81 0.65 -3.89 -5.32
CA LEU A 81 2.00 -4.23 -4.90
C LEU A 81 2.23 -5.74 -4.90
N ILE A 82 1.26 -6.51 -4.40
CA ILE A 82 1.32 -7.97 -4.38
C ILE A 82 1.35 -8.52 -5.82
N ASP A 83 0.49 -8.01 -6.70
CA ASP A 83 0.45 -8.44 -8.10
C ASP A 83 1.80 -8.20 -8.77
N GLU A 84 2.42 -7.06 -8.51
CA GLU A 84 3.74 -6.76 -9.07
C GLU A 84 4.81 -7.70 -8.51
N LEU A 85 4.80 -7.96 -7.21
CA LEU A 85 5.71 -8.90 -6.59
C LEU A 85 5.61 -10.28 -7.26
N LEU A 86 4.40 -10.78 -7.43
CA LEU A 86 4.17 -12.08 -8.06
C LEU A 86 4.63 -12.10 -9.51
N SER A 87 4.56 -10.97 -10.22
CA SER A 87 5.04 -10.90 -11.60
C SER A 87 6.54 -11.16 -11.72
N PHE A 88 7.33 -10.78 -10.69
CA PHE A 88 8.77 -11.08 -10.66
C PHE A 88 9.05 -12.57 -10.57
N PHE A 89 8.08 -13.35 -10.12
CA PHE A 89 8.20 -14.81 -9.98
C PHE A 89 7.39 -15.54 -11.03
N GLY A 90 7.03 -14.87 -12.12
CA GLY A 90 6.26 -15.47 -13.21
C GLY A 90 4.88 -15.96 -12.78
N GLY A 91 4.32 -15.36 -11.74
CA GLY A 91 3.02 -15.76 -11.18
C GLY A 91 3.10 -16.94 -10.22
N ASN A 92 4.30 -17.47 -9.96
CA ASN A 92 4.49 -18.61 -9.06
C ASN A 92 4.58 -18.15 -7.60
N SER A 93 3.58 -18.47 -6.80
CA SER A 93 3.51 -18.06 -5.39
C SER A 93 4.37 -18.93 -4.46
N GLN A 94 4.85 -20.10 -4.91
CA GLN A 94 5.55 -21.04 -4.03
C GLN A 94 6.80 -20.46 -3.36
N PRO A 95 7.71 -19.76 -4.08
CA PRO A 95 8.88 -19.18 -3.42
C PRO A 95 8.51 -18.13 -2.35
N VAL A 96 7.44 -17.37 -2.59
CA VAL A 96 6.96 -16.36 -1.64
C VAL A 96 6.43 -17.04 -0.37
N MET A 97 5.59 -18.06 -0.54
CA MET A 97 5.04 -18.84 0.58
C MET A 97 6.14 -19.50 1.39
N ALA A 98 7.10 -20.14 0.72
CA ALA A 98 8.22 -20.80 1.38
C ALA A 98 9.01 -19.83 2.25
N ARG A 99 9.29 -18.63 1.74
CA ARG A 99 10.03 -17.63 2.50
C ARG A 99 9.25 -17.12 3.70
N LEU A 100 7.95 -16.92 3.54
CA LEU A 100 7.08 -16.49 4.64
C LEU A 100 7.04 -17.53 5.76
N ILE A 101 7.04 -18.81 5.40
CA ILE A 101 7.09 -19.92 6.37
C ILE A 101 8.45 -19.93 7.09
N GLU A 102 9.55 -19.86 6.34
CA GLU A 102 10.90 -19.87 6.90
C GLU A 102 11.15 -18.75 7.90
N THR A 103 10.59 -17.58 7.65
CA THR A 103 10.77 -16.41 8.52
C THR A 103 9.73 -16.30 9.64
N GLY A 104 8.79 -17.24 9.73
CA GLY A 104 7.76 -17.24 10.75
C GLY A 104 6.61 -16.26 10.48
N GLN A 105 6.57 -15.64 9.31
CA GLN A 105 5.49 -14.72 8.93
C GLN A 105 4.20 -15.48 8.62
N LEU A 106 4.32 -16.68 8.06
CA LEU A 106 3.17 -17.54 7.74
C LEU A 106 3.20 -18.73 8.70
N THR A 107 2.21 -18.80 9.57
CA THR A 107 2.07 -19.84 10.59
C THR A 107 1.03 -20.88 10.18
N LEU A 108 0.96 -21.99 10.93
CA LEU A 108 -0.06 -23.02 10.69
C LEU A 108 -1.47 -22.44 10.83
N ASP A 109 -1.68 -21.53 11.79
CA ASP A 109 -2.98 -20.88 11.97
C ASP A 109 -3.34 -20.03 10.73
N ASP A 110 -2.36 -19.30 10.17
CA ASP A 110 -2.58 -18.53 8.94
C ASP A 110 -2.96 -19.44 7.78
N VAL A 111 -2.33 -20.61 7.68
CA VAL A 111 -2.63 -21.60 6.62
C VAL A 111 -4.05 -22.13 6.78
N LYS A 112 -4.48 -22.39 8.01
CA LYS A 112 -5.85 -22.83 8.28
C LYS A 112 -6.88 -21.81 7.87
N GLU A 113 -6.62 -20.51 8.15
CA GLU A 113 -7.48 -19.42 7.71
C GLU A 113 -7.52 -19.33 6.19
N ALA A 114 -6.35 -19.47 5.56
CA ALA A 114 -6.25 -19.43 4.10
C ALA A 114 -7.03 -20.58 3.46
N GLU A 115 -7.02 -21.77 4.08
CA GLU A 115 -7.80 -22.90 3.60
C GLU A 115 -9.29 -22.58 3.56
N LEU A 116 -9.81 -21.92 4.61
CA LEU A 116 -11.21 -21.52 4.66
C LEU A 116 -11.56 -20.57 3.52
N LEU A 117 -10.69 -19.60 3.23
CA LEU A 117 -10.88 -18.65 2.13
C LEU A 117 -10.89 -19.37 0.78
N LEU A 118 -9.99 -20.32 0.59
CA LEU A 118 -9.93 -21.11 -0.65
C LEU A 118 -11.21 -21.93 -0.85
N ARG A 119 -11.74 -22.53 0.22
CA ARG A 119 -13.00 -23.31 0.16
C ARG A 119 -14.17 -22.41 -0.18
N GLU A 120 -14.22 -21.19 0.35
CA GLU A 120 -15.27 -20.22 0.03
C GLU A 120 -15.23 -19.81 -1.44
N LEU A 121 -14.04 -19.58 -1.97
CA LEU A 121 -13.86 -19.25 -3.39
C LEU A 121 -14.32 -20.39 -4.29
N GLU A 122 -13.99 -21.63 -3.95
CA GLU A 122 -14.43 -22.81 -4.71
C GLU A 122 -15.95 -22.94 -4.72
N LYS A 123 -16.61 -22.70 -3.61
CA LYS A 123 -18.07 -22.69 -3.54
C LYS A 123 -18.68 -21.62 -4.42
N LYS A 124 -18.07 -20.42 -4.42
CA LYS A 124 -18.53 -19.29 -5.23
C LYS A 124 -18.40 -19.60 -6.71
N ASP A 125 -17.25 -20.14 -7.12
CA ASP A 125 -17.00 -20.54 -8.51
C ASP A 125 -17.97 -21.65 -8.94
N GLY A 126 -18.23 -22.60 -8.07
CA GLY A 126 -19.21 -23.67 -8.32
C GLY A 126 -20.63 -23.18 -8.50
N ARG A 127 -21.00 -22.09 -7.85
CA ARG A 127 -22.33 -21.47 -7.99
C ARG A 127 -22.49 -20.70 -9.29
N ASP A 128 -21.39 -20.16 -9.79
CA ASP A 128 -21.38 -19.33 -11.01
C ASP A 128 -21.35 -20.18 -12.29
N ARG A 129 -21.25 -21.49 -12.16
CA ARG A 129 -21.29 -22.44 -13.29
C ARG A 129 -22.78 -22.87 -13.56
#